data_44ba08a59a2f60fe57838bebcb42ac76
#
_entry.id   44ba08a59a2f60fe57838bebcb42ac76
#
_cell.length_a   1.000
_cell.length_b   1.000
_cell.length_c   1.000
_cell.angle_alpha   90.00
_cell.angle_beta   90.00
_cell.angle_gamma   90.00
#
_symmetry.space_group_name_H-M   'P 1'
#
loop_
_entity.id
_entity.type
_entity.pdbx_description
1 polymer ?
#
loop_
_entity_poly.entity_id
_entity_poly.type
_entity_poly.pdbx_seq_one_letter_code
_entity_poly.pdbx_strand_id
1 'polypeptide(L)'
;MQYNAPYDFLLGTSCGLSMIGPPWSQLTAYDLNRGTILWQIPNGGVASLIEQGKPDTGAQFARGGVVVTAGGLVFVGTASDRMFRAYDKENGKVQREYKLPAGQEGVPAVYEAGGRQY
;
A
#
# COMPACT_ATOMS: atom_id res chain seq x y z
N MET A 1 17.45 18.52 -22.59
CA MET A 1 16.25 19.06 -21.94
C MET A 1 16.00 18.18 -20.73
N GLN A 2 16.07 18.72 -19.52
CA GLN A 2 15.84 17.94 -18.29
C GLN A 2 14.41 18.21 -17.83
N TYR A 3 13.58 17.18 -17.76
CA TYR A 3 12.23 17.30 -17.23
C TYR A 3 12.28 16.99 -15.73
N ASN A 4 12.02 17.97 -14.89
CA ASN A 4 11.77 17.78 -13.49
C ASN A 4 10.26 17.72 -13.27
N ALA A 5 9.75 16.56 -12.89
CA ALA A 5 8.38 16.40 -12.39
C ALA A 5 8.43 16.43 -10.87
N PRO A 6 8.03 17.49 -10.20
CA PRO A 6 7.94 17.49 -8.75
C PRO A 6 6.78 16.56 -8.33
N TYR A 7 7.12 15.48 -7.63
CA TYR A 7 6.13 14.58 -7.03
C TYR A 7 5.69 15.03 -5.63
N ASP A 8 6.26 16.10 -5.14
CA ASP A 8 6.08 16.60 -3.77
C ASP A 8 4.96 17.62 -3.67
N PHE A 9 3.84 17.32 -4.31
CA PHE A 9 2.68 18.18 -4.21
C PHE A 9 2.11 18.20 -2.80
N LEU A 10 1.85 19.39 -2.30
CA LEU A 10 1.10 19.62 -1.06
C LEU A 10 1.75 19.03 0.19
N LEU A 11 3.07 18.99 0.26
CA LEU A 11 3.76 18.67 1.51
C LEU A 11 3.83 19.90 2.42
N GLY A 12 3.55 19.68 3.69
CA GLY A 12 3.83 20.66 4.74
C GLY A 12 5.33 20.83 4.91
N THR A 13 5.80 22.08 4.88
CA THR A 13 7.24 22.41 4.92
C THR A 13 7.94 22.02 6.23
N SER A 14 7.19 21.88 7.32
CA SER A 14 7.76 21.61 8.65
C SER A 14 7.75 20.13 9.05
N CYS A 15 6.87 19.32 8.48
CA CYS A 15 6.68 17.93 8.91
C CYS A 15 6.83 16.89 7.81
N GLY A 16 6.95 17.31 6.54
CA GLY A 16 7.04 16.40 5.39
C GLY A 16 5.77 15.58 5.14
N LEU A 17 4.68 15.91 5.80
CA LEU A 17 3.38 15.25 5.60
C LEU A 17 2.55 16.03 4.58
N SER A 18 1.64 15.33 3.90
CA SER A 18 0.69 15.96 3.01
C SER A 18 -0.18 16.97 3.74
N MET A 19 -0.45 18.11 3.11
CA MET A 19 -1.40 19.12 3.62
C MET A 19 -2.86 18.64 3.49
N ILE A 20 -3.12 17.63 2.68
CA ILE A 20 -4.43 16.97 2.59
C ILE A 20 -4.50 15.95 3.72
N GLY A 21 -5.62 15.89 4.42
CA GLY A 21 -5.84 14.95 5.51
C GLY A 21 -5.84 13.48 5.06
N PRO A 22 -5.46 12.53 5.94
CA PRO A 22 -5.49 11.10 5.64
C PRO A 22 -6.94 10.58 5.47
N PRO A 23 -7.12 9.37 4.87
CA PRO A 23 -6.07 8.47 4.44
C PRO A 23 -5.45 8.87 3.09
N TRP A 24 -4.10 8.85 3.01
CA TRP A 24 -3.39 9.25 1.78
C TRP A 24 -3.37 8.19 0.70
N SER A 25 -3.47 6.93 1.09
CA SER A 25 -3.68 5.82 0.15
C SER A 25 -4.61 4.78 0.72
N GLN A 26 -5.35 4.12 -0.17
CA GLN A 26 -6.33 3.09 0.19
C GLN A 26 -6.24 1.91 -0.77
N LEU A 27 -6.54 0.72 -0.25
CA LEU A 27 -6.89 -0.45 -1.04
C LEU A 27 -8.41 -0.55 -1.10
N THR A 28 -8.94 -0.71 -2.31
CA THR A 28 -10.38 -0.84 -2.52
C THR A 28 -10.66 -2.06 -3.39
N ALA A 29 -11.51 -2.94 -2.92
CA ALA A 29 -12.01 -4.07 -3.70
C ALA A 29 -13.40 -3.76 -4.25
N TYR A 30 -13.59 -4.03 -5.54
CA TYR A 30 -14.85 -3.82 -6.25
C TYR A 30 -15.44 -5.15 -6.70
N ASP A 31 -16.74 -5.32 -6.51
CA ASP A 31 -17.51 -6.32 -7.23
C ASP A 31 -17.88 -5.75 -8.61
N LEU A 32 -17.19 -6.23 -9.64
CA LEU A 32 -17.40 -5.74 -11.01
C LEU A 32 -18.75 -6.18 -11.62
N ASN A 33 -19.37 -7.24 -11.07
CA ASN A 33 -20.68 -7.71 -11.54
C ASN A 33 -21.80 -6.81 -11.01
N ARG A 34 -21.64 -6.31 -9.80
CA ARG A 34 -22.62 -5.47 -9.10
C ARG A 34 -22.29 -3.97 -9.18
N GLY A 35 -21.03 -3.63 -9.51
CA GLY A 35 -20.56 -2.25 -9.50
C GLY A 35 -20.48 -1.65 -8.09
N THR A 36 -20.26 -2.48 -7.06
CA THR A 36 -20.23 -2.06 -5.66
C THR A 36 -18.84 -2.25 -5.04
N ILE A 37 -18.54 -1.44 -4.03
CA ILE A 37 -17.37 -1.64 -3.20
C ILE A 37 -17.64 -2.76 -2.21
N LEU A 38 -16.77 -3.79 -2.19
CA LEU A 38 -16.82 -4.88 -1.22
C LEU A 38 -16.21 -4.44 0.11
N TRP A 39 -15.01 -3.85 0.04
CA TRP A 39 -14.33 -3.28 1.20
C TRP A 39 -13.33 -2.21 0.77
N GLN A 40 -12.99 -1.34 1.70
CA GLN A 40 -11.99 -0.30 1.54
C GLN A 40 -11.22 -0.12 2.84
N ILE A 41 -9.90 -0.10 2.77
CA ILE A 41 -9.02 0.02 3.93
C ILE A 41 -7.86 0.99 3.61
N PRO A 42 -7.27 1.64 4.61
CA PRO A 42 -6.02 2.37 4.44
C PRO A 42 -4.90 1.42 3.98
N ASN A 43 -4.10 1.84 3.02
CA ASN A 43 -2.95 1.06 2.54
C ASN A 43 -1.70 1.44 3.32
N GLY A 44 -1.44 0.73 4.41
CA GLY A 44 -0.29 1.01 5.28
C GLY A 44 -0.43 2.33 6.05
N GLY A 45 0.70 2.93 6.38
CA GLY A 45 0.75 4.17 7.14
C GLY A 45 2.07 4.91 6.96
N VAL A 46 2.27 5.94 7.77
CA VAL A 46 3.53 6.67 7.89
C VAL A 46 4.17 6.32 9.21
N ALA A 47 5.43 5.84 9.20
CA ALA A 47 6.11 5.30 10.38
C ALA A 47 6.06 6.24 11.59
N SER A 48 6.34 7.53 11.40
CA SER A 48 6.31 8.52 12.48
C SER A 48 4.92 8.76 13.08
N LEU A 49 3.85 8.54 12.31
CA LEU A 49 2.47 8.65 12.79
C LEU A 49 2.01 7.37 13.49
N ILE A 50 2.46 6.21 13.00
CA ILE A 50 2.23 4.93 13.66
C ILE A 50 2.82 4.94 15.08
N GLU A 51 4.05 5.45 15.24
CA GLU A 51 4.70 5.63 16.54
C GLU A 51 3.94 6.58 17.48
N GLN A 52 3.19 7.53 16.91
CA GLN A 52 2.31 8.44 17.66
C GLN A 52 0.90 7.85 17.91
N GLY A 53 0.66 6.58 17.62
CA GLY A 53 -0.62 5.91 17.82
C GLY A 53 -1.67 6.21 16.74
N LYS A 54 -1.24 6.61 15.52
CA LYS A 54 -2.12 6.90 14.38
C LYS A 54 -1.78 5.97 13.19
N PRO A 55 -2.16 4.67 13.24
CA PRO A 55 -1.74 3.68 12.23
C PRO A 55 -2.45 3.82 10.88
N ASP A 56 -3.72 4.22 10.87
CA ASP A 56 -4.60 4.11 9.71
C ASP A 56 -4.56 5.35 8.80
N THR A 57 -3.37 5.86 8.55
CA THR A 57 -3.19 7.07 7.74
C THR A 57 -3.06 6.80 6.25
N GLY A 58 -2.88 5.55 5.85
CA GLY A 58 -2.45 5.22 4.50
C GLY A 58 -1.00 5.64 4.24
N ALA A 59 -0.32 4.92 3.37
CA ALA A 59 1.04 5.27 2.98
C ALA A 59 1.05 6.56 2.16
N GLN A 60 1.97 7.44 2.48
CA GLN A 60 2.29 8.59 1.64
C GLN A 60 3.00 8.12 0.37
N PHE A 61 2.64 8.63 -0.79
CA PHE A 61 3.27 8.27 -2.06
C PHE A 61 3.21 6.76 -2.37
N ALA A 62 2.02 6.17 -2.33
CA ALA A 62 1.83 4.77 -2.74
C ALA A 62 2.11 4.62 -4.24
N ARG A 63 3.33 4.22 -4.59
CA ARG A 63 3.81 4.02 -5.98
C ARG A 63 3.90 2.54 -6.35
N GLY A 64 3.83 1.65 -5.36
CA GLY A 64 3.86 0.21 -5.56
C GLY A 64 2.58 -0.32 -6.17
N GLY A 65 2.71 -1.34 -7.01
CA GLY A 65 1.57 -2.11 -7.49
C GLY A 65 1.13 -3.17 -6.48
N VAL A 66 -0.04 -3.75 -6.74
CA VAL A 66 -0.58 -4.87 -6.00
C VAL A 66 -0.52 -6.14 -6.84
N VAL A 67 -0.37 -7.29 -6.20
CA VAL A 67 -0.51 -8.60 -6.82
C VAL A 67 -1.57 -9.40 -6.08
N VAL A 68 -2.49 -9.96 -6.84
CA VAL A 68 -3.55 -10.83 -6.29
C VAL A 68 -3.29 -12.25 -6.74
N THR A 69 -3.33 -13.20 -5.80
CA THR A 69 -3.11 -14.62 -6.07
C THR A 69 -4.43 -15.38 -6.15
N ALA A 70 -4.42 -16.50 -6.87
CA ALA A 70 -5.55 -17.42 -6.91
C ALA A 70 -5.91 -17.97 -5.51
N GLY A 71 -4.93 -18.06 -4.62
CA GLY A 71 -5.11 -18.49 -3.22
C GLY A 71 -5.81 -17.45 -2.31
N GLY A 72 -6.26 -16.32 -2.86
CA GLY A 72 -7.06 -15.35 -2.11
C GLY A 72 -6.26 -14.30 -1.34
N LEU A 73 -4.98 -14.13 -1.65
CA LEU A 73 -4.12 -13.12 -1.02
C LEU A 73 -3.87 -11.95 -1.94
N VAL A 74 -3.83 -10.76 -1.36
CA VAL A 74 -3.41 -9.51 -2.00
C VAL A 74 -2.10 -9.07 -1.37
N PHE A 75 -1.05 -9.00 -2.19
CA PHE A 75 0.27 -8.55 -1.74
C PHE A 75 0.53 -7.11 -2.16
N VAL A 76 1.00 -6.31 -1.23
CA VAL A 76 1.39 -4.93 -1.49
C VAL A 76 2.50 -4.49 -0.54
N GLY A 77 3.45 -3.73 -1.06
CA GLY A 77 4.48 -3.07 -0.26
C GLY A 77 4.26 -1.56 -0.23
N THR A 78 4.70 -0.96 0.85
CA THR A 78 4.61 0.48 1.07
C THR A 78 5.96 1.05 1.46
N ALA A 79 6.28 2.24 0.94
CA ALA A 79 7.57 2.89 1.18
C ALA A 79 7.61 3.64 2.51
N SER A 80 6.54 4.33 2.88
CA SER A 80 6.52 5.26 4.02
C SER A 80 6.60 4.58 5.39
N ASP A 81 6.20 3.32 5.50
CA ASP A 81 6.34 2.49 6.71
C ASP A 81 7.28 1.30 6.51
N ARG A 82 7.77 1.09 5.27
CA ARG A 82 8.66 -0.02 4.89
C ARG A 82 8.08 -1.40 5.17
N MET A 83 6.80 -1.57 4.94
CA MET A 83 6.12 -2.83 5.20
C MET A 83 5.73 -3.50 3.89
N PHE A 84 5.79 -4.84 3.89
CA PHE A 84 5.19 -5.69 2.88
C PHE A 84 4.08 -6.49 3.53
N ARG A 85 2.87 -6.40 2.99
CA ARG A 85 1.67 -6.98 3.59
C ARG A 85 0.99 -7.94 2.66
N ALA A 86 0.46 -9.01 3.26
CA ALA A 86 -0.50 -9.91 2.63
C ALA A 86 -1.87 -9.68 3.27
N TYR A 87 -2.82 -9.29 2.47
CA TYR A 87 -4.21 -9.09 2.87
C TYR A 87 -5.08 -10.23 2.35
N ASP A 88 -6.14 -10.53 3.07
CA ASP A 88 -7.20 -11.40 2.61
C ASP A 88 -8.03 -10.67 1.53
N LYS A 89 -8.19 -11.30 0.37
CA LYS A 89 -8.91 -10.75 -0.76
C LYS A 89 -10.39 -10.48 -0.47
N GLU A 90 -11.01 -11.29 0.38
CA GLU A 90 -12.46 -11.25 0.64
C GLU A 90 -12.86 -10.11 1.59
N ASN A 91 -11.98 -9.74 2.51
CA ASN A 91 -12.33 -8.81 3.58
C ASN A 91 -11.31 -7.73 3.87
N GLY A 92 -10.17 -7.72 3.19
CA GLY A 92 -9.10 -6.74 3.37
C GLY A 92 -8.32 -6.87 4.68
N LYS A 93 -8.50 -7.93 5.46
CA LYS A 93 -7.76 -8.13 6.71
C LYS A 93 -6.31 -8.49 6.45
N VAL A 94 -5.40 -7.90 7.22
CA VAL A 94 -3.99 -8.25 7.19
C VAL A 94 -3.80 -9.67 7.72
N GLN A 95 -3.22 -10.53 6.90
CA GLN A 95 -2.88 -11.91 7.24
C GLN A 95 -1.43 -12.05 7.68
N ARG A 96 -0.52 -11.28 7.03
CA ARG A 96 0.91 -11.26 7.34
C ARG A 96 1.50 -9.90 7.04
N GLU A 97 2.52 -9.54 7.82
CA GLU A 97 3.31 -8.32 7.63
C GLU A 97 4.79 -8.65 7.77
N TYR A 98 5.59 -8.03 6.91
CA TYR A 98 7.05 -8.09 6.96
C TYR A 98 7.63 -6.70 6.85
N LYS A 99 8.52 -6.37 7.77
CA LYS A 99 9.28 -5.13 7.70
C LYS A 99 10.43 -5.29 6.71
N LEU A 100 10.48 -4.41 5.73
CA LEU A 100 11.53 -4.38 4.73
C LEU A 100 12.70 -3.49 5.18
N PRO A 101 13.93 -3.78 4.72
CA PRO A 101 15.09 -2.93 4.98
C PRO A 101 14.97 -1.57 4.27
N ALA A 102 14.23 -1.51 3.17
CA ALA A 102 13.96 -0.29 2.39
C ALA A 102 12.49 -0.25 1.98
N GLY A 103 12.00 0.95 1.62
CA GLY A 103 10.65 1.12 1.08
C GLY A 103 10.50 0.44 -0.28
N GLN A 104 9.35 -0.19 -0.51
CA GLN A 104 9.02 -0.78 -1.80
C GLN A 104 8.26 0.23 -2.67
N GLU A 105 8.74 0.42 -3.89
CA GLU A 105 8.06 1.24 -4.91
C GLU A 105 7.78 0.46 -6.21
N GLY A 106 8.31 -0.76 -6.33
CA GLY A 106 8.09 -1.63 -7.48
C GLY A 106 6.77 -2.42 -7.40
N VAL A 107 6.43 -3.05 -8.51
CA VAL A 107 5.31 -4.01 -8.58
C VAL A 107 5.85 -5.39 -8.21
N PRO A 108 5.29 -6.09 -7.22
CA PRO A 108 5.65 -7.47 -6.93
C PRO A 108 5.34 -8.37 -8.14
N ALA A 109 6.14 -9.40 -8.33
CA ALA A 109 5.87 -10.44 -9.32
C ALA A 109 5.63 -11.77 -8.60
N VAL A 110 4.62 -12.51 -9.04
CA VAL A 110 4.33 -13.85 -8.56
C VAL A 110 4.47 -14.81 -9.74
N TYR A 111 5.21 -15.88 -9.55
CA TYR A 111 5.40 -16.92 -10.57
C TYR A 111 5.41 -18.31 -9.93
N GLU A 112 5.20 -19.32 -10.76
CA GLU A 112 5.29 -20.72 -10.34
C GLU A 112 6.46 -21.39 -11.03
N ALA A 113 7.23 -22.18 -10.28
CA ALA A 113 8.30 -23.02 -10.78
C ALA A 113 8.31 -24.36 -10.02
N GLY A 114 8.27 -25.47 -10.74
CA GLY A 114 8.30 -26.81 -10.15
C GLY A 114 7.14 -27.11 -9.21
N GLY A 115 5.95 -26.57 -9.47
CA GLY A 115 4.76 -26.73 -8.62
C GLY A 115 4.78 -25.90 -7.33
N ARG A 116 5.71 -24.94 -7.22
CA ARG A 116 5.83 -24.04 -6.07
C ARG A 116 5.70 -22.59 -6.52
N GLN A 117 4.90 -21.83 -5.80
CA GLN A 117 4.70 -20.40 -6.02
C GLN A 117 5.78 -19.59 -5.29
N TYR A 118 6.27 -18.55 -5.98
CA TYR A 118 7.25 -17.59 -5.49
C TYR A 118 6.76 -16.16 -5.67
#